data_af0d0c08c9cf917e1d38a14dda36e1e6
#
_entry.id   af0d0c08c9cf917e1d38a14dda36e1e6
#
_cell.length_a   1.000
_cell.length_b   1.000
_cell.length_c   1.000
_cell.angle_alpha   90.00
_cell.angle_beta   90.00
_cell.angle_gamma   90.00
#
_symmetry.space_group_name_H-M   'P 1'
#
loop_
_entity.id
_entity.type
_entity.pdbx_description
1 polymer ?
#
loop_
_entity_poly.entity_id
_entity_poly.type
_entity_poly.pdbx_seq_one_letter_code
_entity_poly.pdbx_strand_id
1 'polypeptide(L)'
;KNQIRNYMNPNLSDDERFTPITFSLFSPYDGIQQVIDTLRGIKNPVLYLDTHGGIRGIQRIMEATISLLKIEDIHVKEAFSVEFSEKSKNSIITSETENLKIFDFVSGINEFISSGRANTLMSYSSSHSKMDSYEQDFINAIQNVANGIQWCCIPEFENGLKNLQTFFSKNARAKTTDINTSYLEIYKTDIK
;
A
#
# COMPACT_ATOMS: atom_id res chain seq x y z
N LYS A 1 10.52 14.23 -23.01
CA LYS A 1 10.62 12.95 -23.76
C LYS A 1 12.06 12.59 -24.15
N ASN A 2 12.85 13.51 -24.70
CA ASN A 2 14.20 13.17 -25.20
C ASN A 2 15.23 12.87 -24.11
N GLN A 3 15.10 13.41 -22.89
CA GLN A 3 16.04 13.15 -21.80
C GLN A 3 15.90 11.73 -21.22
N ILE A 4 14.69 11.23 -21.09
CA ILE A 4 14.44 9.87 -20.58
C ILE A 4 14.97 8.83 -21.58
N ARG A 5 14.87 9.09 -22.89
CA ARG A 5 15.35 8.21 -23.95
C ARG A 5 16.83 7.88 -23.84
N ASN A 6 17.65 8.83 -23.40
CA ASN A 6 19.10 8.65 -23.30
C ASN A 6 19.53 7.71 -22.16
N TYR A 7 18.68 7.50 -21.15
CA TYR A 7 18.95 6.63 -20.01
C TYR A 7 18.36 5.21 -20.17
N MET A 8 17.42 5.03 -21.09
CA MET A 8 16.88 3.71 -21.39
C MET A 8 17.79 2.98 -22.39
N ASN A 9 17.66 1.66 -22.45
CA ASN A 9 18.47 0.83 -23.35
C ASN A 9 18.42 1.38 -24.79
N PRO A 10 19.54 1.88 -25.34
CA PRO A 10 19.58 2.51 -26.66
C PRO A 10 19.27 1.55 -27.81
N ASN A 11 19.31 0.23 -27.55
CA ASN A 11 19.08 -0.81 -28.54
C ASN A 11 17.61 -1.14 -28.78
N LEU A 12 16.70 -0.61 -27.94
CA LEU A 12 15.25 -0.79 -28.12
C LEU A 12 14.69 0.31 -29.01
N SER A 13 13.77 -0.04 -29.89
CA SER A 13 12.98 0.93 -30.65
C SER A 13 12.08 1.76 -29.73
N ASP A 14 11.64 2.92 -30.18
CA ASP A 14 10.70 3.74 -29.40
C ASP A 14 9.39 2.99 -29.10
N ASP A 15 8.93 2.18 -30.06
CA ASP A 15 7.70 1.39 -29.93
C ASP A 15 7.84 0.27 -28.88
N GLU A 16 9.04 -0.24 -28.69
CA GLU A 16 9.33 -1.26 -27.65
C GLU A 16 9.53 -0.66 -26.25
N ARG A 17 9.86 0.65 -26.16
CA ARG A 17 10.15 1.33 -24.90
C ARG A 17 8.94 1.99 -24.27
N PHE A 18 7.98 2.42 -25.07
CA PHE A 18 6.90 3.27 -24.63
C PHE A 18 5.56 2.79 -25.17
N THR A 19 4.71 2.39 -24.25
CA THR A 19 3.29 2.18 -24.54
C THR A 19 2.51 3.38 -24.03
N PRO A 20 2.13 4.32 -24.92
CA PRO A 20 1.36 5.50 -24.50
C PRO A 20 -0.05 5.06 -24.13
N ILE A 21 -0.46 5.36 -22.89
CA ILE A 21 -1.83 5.18 -22.43
C ILE A 21 -2.47 6.55 -22.33
N THR A 22 -3.54 6.75 -23.07
CA THR A 22 -4.28 7.99 -23.08
C THR A 22 -5.65 7.77 -22.45
N PHE A 23 -5.99 8.57 -21.45
CA PHE A 23 -7.28 8.51 -20.79
C PHE A 23 -7.81 9.91 -20.51
N SER A 24 -9.13 10.02 -20.41
CA SER A 24 -9.81 11.23 -19.98
C SER A 24 -9.94 11.24 -18.46
N LEU A 25 -9.71 12.39 -17.83
CA LEU A 25 -10.01 12.57 -16.40
C LEU A 25 -11.52 12.42 -16.09
N PHE A 26 -12.38 12.55 -17.11
CA PHE A 26 -13.82 12.34 -16.99
C PHE A 26 -14.23 10.87 -17.17
N SER A 27 -13.36 10.03 -17.74
CA SER A 27 -13.54 8.58 -17.89
C SER A 27 -12.25 7.86 -17.51
N PRO A 28 -11.90 7.80 -16.22
CA PRO A 28 -10.64 7.22 -15.78
C PRO A 28 -10.58 5.70 -15.98
N TYR A 29 -11.73 5.02 -16.04
CA TYR A 29 -11.80 3.55 -16.17
C TYR A 29 -11.13 3.04 -17.43
N ASP A 30 -11.26 3.75 -18.55
CA ASP A 30 -10.66 3.36 -19.83
C ASP A 30 -9.14 3.32 -19.73
N GLY A 31 -8.54 4.30 -19.04
CA GLY A 31 -7.11 4.35 -18.81
C GLY A 31 -6.63 3.25 -17.86
N ILE A 32 -7.36 3.02 -16.78
CA ILE A 32 -7.08 1.94 -15.83
C ILE A 32 -7.12 0.59 -16.54
N GLN A 33 -8.17 0.35 -17.33
CA GLN A 33 -8.32 -0.91 -18.08
C GLN A 33 -7.16 -1.12 -19.06
N GLN A 34 -6.76 -0.08 -19.79
CA GLN A 34 -5.61 -0.16 -20.71
C GLN A 34 -4.31 -0.53 -20.00
N VAL A 35 -4.06 0.02 -18.79
CA VAL A 35 -2.89 -0.35 -17.96
C VAL A 35 -2.95 -1.84 -17.61
N ILE A 36 -4.08 -2.29 -17.08
CA ILE A 36 -4.27 -3.68 -16.66
C ILE A 36 -4.08 -4.63 -17.85
N ASP A 37 -4.72 -4.35 -18.98
CA ASP A 37 -4.64 -5.21 -20.17
C ASP A 37 -3.22 -5.25 -20.74
N THR A 38 -2.51 -4.13 -20.72
CA THR A 38 -1.10 -4.07 -21.12
C THR A 38 -0.23 -4.96 -20.21
N LEU A 39 -0.43 -4.88 -18.91
CA LEU A 39 0.37 -5.63 -17.95
C LEU A 39 0.05 -7.12 -17.92
N ARG A 40 -1.19 -7.51 -18.16
CA ARG A 40 -1.58 -8.92 -18.31
C ARG A 40 -0.88 -9.60 -19.49
N GLY A 41 -0.52 -8.85 -20.53
CA GLY A 41 0.24 -9.35 -21.66
C GLY A 41 1.73 -9.60 -21.36
N ILE A 42 2.24 -9.14 -20.22
CA ILE A 42 3.65 -9.23 -19.83
C ILE A 42 3.83 -10.38 -18.82
N LYS A 43 4.70 -11.31 -19.11
CA LYS A 43 5.02 -12.41 -18.19
C LYS A 43 5.84 -11.87 -17.01
N ASN A 44 5.29 -12.01 -15.78
CA ASN A 44 5.91 -11.57 -14.53
C ASN A 44 6.35 -10.09 -14.56
N PRO A 45 5.40 -9.14 -14.73
CA PRO A 45 5.75 -7.73 -14.81
C PRO A 45 6.35 -7.25 -13.48
N VAL A 46 7.41 -6.46 -13.55
CA VAL A 46 8.02 -5.79 -12.40
C VAL A 46 7.77 -4.30 -12.54
N LEU A 47 6.98 -3.74 -11.63
CA LEU A 47 6.56 -2.35 -11.71
C LEU A 47 7.42 -1.45 -10.84
N TYR A 48 7.89 -0.38 -11.44
CA TYR A 48 8.47 0.78 -10.77
C TYR A 48 7.57 1.99 -11.02
N LEU A 49 7.23 2.70 -9.97
CA LEU A 49 6.26 3.78 -10.01
C LEU A 49 6.94 5.12 -9.73
N ASP A 50 6.79 6.06 -10.65
CA ASP A 50 7.13 7.46 -10.40
C ASP A 50 5.87 8.19 -9.89
N THR A 51 5.92 8.62 -8.62
CA THR A 51 4.83 9.35 -7.97
C THR A 51 5.02 10.86 -8.03
N HIS A 52 6.07 11.32 -8.73
CA HIS A 52 6.42 12.73 -8.79
C HIS A 52 5.42 13.55 -9.60
N GLY A 53 4.81 14.48 -8.92
CA GLY A 53 4.05 15.55 -9.55
C GLY A 53 2.77 15.11 -10.27
N GLY A 54 2.18 16.04 -10.93
CA GLY A 54 1.02 15.84 -11.76
C GLY A 54 -0.27 16.42 -11.17
N ILE A 55 -1.32 16.33 -11.96
CA ILE A 55 -2.66 16.76 -11.56
C ILE A 55 -3.18 15.78 -10.51
N ARG A 56 -3.73 16.28 -9.41
CA ARG A 56 -4.28 15.45 -8.31
C ARG A 56 -5.22 14.33 -8.78
N GLY A 57 -5.95 14.56 -9.87
CA GLY A 57 -6.81 13.56 -10.49
C GLY A 57 -6.02 12.35 -11.03
N ILE A 58 -4.84 12.58 -11.61
CA ILE A 58 -3.97 11.50 -12.12
C ILE A 58 -3.42 10.67 -10.97
N GLN A 59 -3.02 11.28 -9.86
CA GLN A 59 -2.54 10.54 -8.68
C GLN A 59 -3.61 9.61 -8.13
N ARG A 60 -4.86 10.06 -8.00
CA ARG A 60 -5.98 9.22 -7.56
C ARG A 60 -6.27 8.06 -8.50
N ILE A 61 -6.17 8.28 -9.81
CA ILE A 61 -6.32 7.22 -10.81
C ILE A 61 -5.20 6.20 -10.67
N MET A 62 -3.98 6.65 -10.44
CA MET A 62 -2.82 5.80 -10.23
C MET A 62 -2.98 4.95 -8.96
N GLU A 63 -3.41 5.53 -7.84
CA GLU A 63 -3.69 4.81 -6.60
C GLU A 63 -4.78 3.74 -6.80
N ALA A 64 -5.86 4.07 -7.51
CA ALA A 64 -6.90 3.11 -7.87
C ALA A 64 -6.36 2.00 -8.78
N THR A 65 -5.52 2.34 -9.75
CA THR A 65 -4.88 1.37 -10.65
C THR A 65 -4.02 0.39 -9.87
N ILE A 66 -3.18 0.88 -8.94
CA ILE A 66 -2.33 0.02 -8.09
C ILE A 66 -3.18 -0.94 -7.26
N SER A 67 -4.29 -0.44 -6.70
CA SER A 67 -5.20 -1.28 -5.91
C SER A 67 -5.84 -2.39 -6.75
N LEU A 68 -6.20 -2.10 -8.00
CA LEU A 68 -6.74 -3.11 -8.92
C LEU A 68 -5.67 -4.09 -9.43
N LEU A 69 -4.44 -3.62 -9.67
CA LEU A 69 -3.33 -4.49 -10.07
C LEU A 69 -3.00 -5.54 -9.00
N LYS A 70 -3.18 -5.21 -7.72
CA LYS A 70 -3.02 -6.18 -6.62
C LYS A 70 -4.03 -7.32 -6.69
N ILE A 71 -5.25 -7.07 -7.17
CA ILE A 71 -6.28 -8.12 -7.39
C ILE A 71 -5.81 -9.09 -8.47
N GLU A 72 -5.02 -8.61 -9.43
CA GLU A 72 -4.42 -9.40 -10.51
C GLU A 72 -3.05 -10.01 -10.13
N ASP A 73 -2.68 -9.96 -8.84
CA ASP A 73 -1.38 -10.42 -8.32
C ASP A 73 -0.17 -9.68 -8.96
N ILE A 74 -0.39 -8.45 -9.41
CA ILE A 74 0.63 -7.58 -9.97
C ILE A 74 1.00 -6.53 -8.92
N HIS A 75 2.24 -6.58 -8.42
CA HIS A 75 2.70 -5.73 -7.34
C HIS A 75 3.71 -4.68 -7.80
N VAL A 76 3.61 -3.49 -7.22
CA VAL A 76 4.64 -2.45 -7.37
C VAL A 76 5.85 -2.86 -6.54
N LYS A 77 7.00 -3.02 -7.19
CA LYS A 77 8.25 -3.35 -6.53
C LYS A 77 8.79 -2.14 -5.75
N GLU A 78 8.75 -0.98 -6.38
CA GLU A 78 9.26 0.25 -5.78
C GLU A 78 8.51 1.46 -6.34
N ALA A 79 8.20 2.41 -5.46
CA ALA A 79 7.69 3.71 -5.81
C ALA A 79 8.68 4.78 -5.36
N PHE A 80 8.83 5.81 -6.16
CA PHE A 80 9.72 6.91 -5.86
C PHE A 80 9.13 8.24 -6.30
N SER A 81 9.52 9.30 -5.61
CA SER A 81 9.29 10.67 -6.02
C SER A 81 10.60 11.40 -6.24
N VAL A 82 10.57 12.43 -7.07
CA VAL A 82 11.72 13.28 -7.36
C VAL A 82 11.41 14.69 -6.91
N GLU A 83 12.10 15.17 -5.88
CA GLU A 83 11.98 16.55 -5.43
C GLU A 83 13.13 17.39 -5.98
N PHE A 84 12.81 18.52 -6.56
CA PHE A 84 13.81 19.49 -7.00
C PHE A 84 14.01 20.56 -5.95
N SER A 85 15.23 20.67 -5.44
CA SER A 85 15.61 21.74 -4.52
C SER A 85 16.16 22.95 -5.30
N GLU A 86 15.42 24.04 -5.35
CA GLU A 86 15.88 25.29 -5.99
C GLU A 86 17.15 25.83 -5.35
N LYS A 87 17.35 25.62 -4.04
CA LYS A 87 18.52 26.11 -3.30
C LYS A 87 19.79 25.37 -3.68
N SER A 88 19.75 24.05 -3.79
CA SER A 88 20.91 23.22 -4.13
C SER A 88 21.05 22.96 -5.63
N LYS A 89 20.04 23.26 -6.43
CA LYS A 89 19.92 22.88 -7.86
C LYS A 89 20.05 21.37 -8.10
N ASN A 90 19.80 20.59 -7.07
CA ASN A 90 19.88 19.13 -7.10
C ASN A 90 18.47 18.52 -7.03
N SER A 91 18.30 17.37 -7.66
CA SER A 91 17.13 16.53 -7.49
C SER A 91 17.41 15.47 -6.43
N ILE A 92 16.47 15.28 -5.52
CA ILE A 92 16.52 14.24 -4.49
C ILE A 92 15.48 13.20 -4.86
N ILE A 93 15.91 11.94 -4.98
CA ILE A 93 15.01 10.81 -5.20
C ILE A 93 14.67 10.22 -3.83
N THR A 94 13.38 10.20 -3.50
CA THR A 94 12.88 9.66 -2.24
C THR A 94 12.03 8.41 -2.54
N SER A 95 12.26 7.34 -1.78
CA SER A 95 11.42 6.14 -1.87
C SER A 95 10.07 6.40 -1.22
N GLU A 96 8.99 6.09 -1.95
CA GLU A 96 7.60 6.20 -1.51
C GLU A 96 6.95 4.82 -1.31
N THR A 97 7.74 3.77 -1.39
CA THR A 97 7.23 2.39 -1.33
C THR A 97 6.54 2.10 0.00
N GLU A 98 7.09 2.59 1.10
CA GLU A 98 6.49 2.41 2.42
C GLU A 98 5.15 3.16 2.55
N ASN A 99 5.03 4.33 1.93
CA ASN A 99 3.77 5.09 1.91
C ASN A 99 2.65 4.33 1.19
N LEU A 100 2.97 3.58 0.12
CA LEU A 100 1.98 2.74 -0.56
C LEU A 100 1.48 1.58 0.32
N LYS A 101 2.31 1.08 1.22
CA LYS A 101 1.93 -0.01 2.15
C LYS A 101 0.90 0.43 3.19
N ILE A 102 0.81 1.71 3.51
CA ILE A 102 -0.22 2.24 4.41
C ILE A 102 -1.62 1.91 3.88
N PHE A 103 -1.82 1.94 2.56
CA PHE A 103 -3.12 1.55 1.97
C PHE A 103 -3.45 0.07 2.21
N ASP A 104 -2.45 -0.81 2.24
CA ASP A 104 -2.65 -2.23 2.54
C ASP A 104 -3.03 -2.42 4.01
N PHE A 105 -2.40 -1.69 4.91
CA PHE A 105 -2.75 -1.69 6.32
C PHE A 105 -4.20 -1.22 6.53
N VAL A 106 -4.59 -0.07 5.96
CA VAL A 106 -5.95 0.47 6.06
C VAL A 106 -6.96 -0.50 5.47
N SER A 107 -6.66 -1.10 4.31
CA SER A 107 -7.52 -2.11 3.68
C SER A 107 -7.69 -3.34 4.57
N GLY A 108 -6.62 -3.78 5.22
CA GLY A 108 -6.65 -4.90 6.15
C GLY A 108 -7.46 -4.62 7.43
N ILE A 109 -7.39 -3.41 7.96
CA ILE A 109 -8.26 -2.99 9.07
C ILE A 109 -9.73 -3.00 8.62
N ASN A 110 -10.05 -2.45 7.46
CA ASN A 110 -11.40 -2.44 6.94
C ASN A 110 -11.93 -3.86 6.68
N GLU A 111 -11.08 -4.78 6.17
CA GLU A 111 -11.43 -6.19 6.04
C GLU A 111 -11.80 -6.79 7.40
N PHE A 112 -10.98 -6.55 8.42
CA PHE A 112 -11.23 -7.06 9.76
C PHE A 112 -12.54 -6.53 10.35
N ILE A 113 -12.77 -5.21 10.31
CA ILE A 113 -13.98 -4.59 10.83
C ILE A 113 -15.23 -5.10 10.12
N SER A 114 -15.19 -5.28 8.80
CA SER A 114 -16.35 -5.65 8.00
C SER A 114 -16.66 -7.15 7.99
N SER A 115 -15.66 -8.01 8.13
CA SER A 115 -15.80 -9.46 7.92
C SER A 115 -15.19 -10.32 9.03
N GLY A 116 -14.47 -9.75 9.97
CA GLY A 116 -13.72 -10.50 10.98
C GLY A 116 -12.50 -11.26 10.42
N ARG A 117 -12.06 -10.95 9.19
CA ARG A 117 -10.89 -11.57 8.56
C ARG A 117 -9.66 -10.69 8.71
N ALA A 118 -8.48 -11.28 8.72
CA ALA A 118 -7.22 -10.56 8.84
C ALA A 118 -6.20 -10.91 7.73
N ASN A 119 -6.67 -11.43 6.59
CA ASN A 119 -5.79 -11.94 5.54
C ASN A 119 -4.93 -10.82 4.93
N THR A 120 -5.52 -9.66 4.66
CA THR A 120 -4.82 -8.49 4.12
C THR A 120 -3.80 -7.94 5.11
N LEU A 121 -4.11 -7.89 6.41
CA LEU A 121 -3.15 -7.50 7.45
C LEU A 121 -1.98 -8.48 7.55
N MET A 122 -2.22 -9.77 7.39
CA MET A 122 -1.16 -10.78 7.41
C MET A 122 -0.25 -10.64 6.20
N SER A 123 -0.81 -10.39 5.03
CA SER A 123 -0.04 -10.11 3.81
C SER A 123 0.79 -8.83 3.95
N TYR A 124 0.21 -7.78 4.52
CA TYR A 124 0.92 -6.55 4.86
C TYR A 124 2.10 -6.83 5.80
N SER A 125 1.85 -7.53 6.92
CA SER A 125 2.88 -7.89 7.90
C SER A 125 4.03 -8.68 7.26
N SER A 126 3.73 -9.62 6.39
CA SER A 126 4.74 -10.45 5.72
C SER A 126 5.60 -9.66 4.72
N SER A 127 5.06 -8.60 4.14
CA SER A 127 5.74 -7.76 3.14
C SER A 127 6.46 -6.55 3.74
N HIS A 128 6.20 -6.22 5.02
CA HIS A 128 6.72 -5.03 5.68
C HIS A 128 7.95 -5.36 6.53
N SER A 129 9.13 -5.16 5.95
CA SER A 129 10.41 -5.54 6.59
C SER A 129 10.84 -4.64 7.76
N LYS A 130 10.20 -3.49 7.93
CA LYS A 130 10.56 -2.46 8.94
C LYS A 130 9.46 -2.27 10.01
N MET A 131 8.61 -3.25 10.17
CA MET A 131 7.56 -3.21 11.18
C MET A 131 8.15 -3.14 12.59
N ASP A 132 7.68 -2.23 13.41
CA ASP A 132 8.08 -2.17 14.81
C ASP A 132 7.32 -3.22 15.66
N SER A 133 7.79 -3.42 16.88
CA SER A 133 7.18 -4.40 17.79
C SER A 133 5.74 -4.05 18.16
N TYR A 134 5.43 -2.75 18.22
CA TYR A 134 4.10 -2.28 18.55
C TYR A 134 3.08 -2.62 17.45
N GLU A 135 3.44 -2.35 16.21
CA GLU A 135 2.62 -2.67 15.05
C GLU A 135 2.45 -4.18 14.90
N GLN A 136 3.51 -4.96 15.12
CA GLN A 136 3.46 -6.42 15.09
C GLN A 136 2.54 -6.99 16.18
N ASP A 137 2.61 -6.48 17.41
CA ASP A 137 1.75 -6.90 18.52
C ASP A 137 0.28 -6.61 18.21
N PHE A 138 -0.01 -5.46 17.61
CA PHE A 138 -1.36 -5.09 17.18
C PHE A 138 -1.91 -6.06 16.14
N ILE A 139 -1.14 -6.33 15.08
CA ILE A 139 -1.56 -7.24 14.01
C ILE A 139 -1.75 -8.67 14.55
N ASN A 140 -0.85 -9.14 15.42
CA ASN A 140 -0.97 -10.44 16.05
C ASN A 140 -2.24 -10.55 16.90
N ALA A 141 -2.58 -9.50 17.65
CA ALA A 141 -3.80 -9.46 18.44
C ALA A 141 -5.05 -9.56 17.56
N ILE A 142 -5.11 -8.80 16.46
CA ILE A 142 -6.19 -8.88 15.46
C ILE A 142 -6.26 -10.27 14.85
N GLN A 143 -5.14 -10.86 14.46
CA GLN A 143 -5.11 -12.19 13.88
C GLN A 143 -5.69 -13.24 14.82
N ASN A 144 -5.38 -13.17 16.12
CA ASN A 144 -5.93 -14.11 17.09
C ASN A 144 -7.46 -13.99 17.20
N VAL A 145 -8.01 -12.77 17.17
CA VAL A 145 -9.47 -12.57 17.12
C VAL A 145 -10.04 -13.14 15.82
N ALA A 146 -9.43 -12.84 14.68
CA ALA A 146 -9.89 -13.33 13.38
C ALA A 146 -9.88 -14.86 13.30
N ASN A 147 -8.84 -15.52 13.80
CA ASN A 147 -8.77 -16.98 13.87
C ASN A 147 -9.90 -17.56 14.72
N GLY A 148 -10.16 -16.97 15.89
CA GLY A 148 -11.28 -17.39 16.75
C GLY A 148 -12.63 -17.30 16.06
N ILE A 149 -12.86 -16.22 15.29
CA ILE A 149 -14.07 -16.03 14.49
C ILE A 149 -14.15 -17.08 13.37
N GLN A 150 -13.09 -17.23 12.58
CA GLN A 150 -13.09 -18.10 11.40
C GLN A 150 -13.25 -19.57 11.75
N TRP A 151 -12.70 -20.00 12.86
CA TRP A 151 -12.78 -21.39 13.31
C TRP A 151 -13.94 -21.67 14.27
N CYS A 152 -14.76 -20.65 14.53
CA CYS A 152 -15.86 -20.72 15.52
C CYS A 152 -15.38 -21.21 16.88
N CYS A 153 -14.15 -20.85 17.26
CA CYS A 153 -13.52 -21.30 18.49
C CYS A 153 -13.62 -20.22 19.56
N ILE A 154 -14.56 -20.36 20.49
CA ILE A 154 -14.84 -19.38 21.54
C ILE A 154 -13.61 -19.09 22.41
N PRO A 155 -12.84 -20.11 22.90
CA PRO A 155 -11.65 -19.85 23.71
C PRO A 155 -10.58 -19.00 23.00
N GLU A 156 -10.31 -19.26 21.71
CA GLU A 156 -9.38 -18.47 20.91
C GLU A 156 -9.89 -17.05 20.69
N PHE A 157 -11.18 -16.90 20.40
CA PHE A 157 -11.80 -15.60 20.26
C PHE A 157 -11.69 -14.75 21.54
N GLU A 158 -12.04 -15.32 22.70
CA GLU A 158 -11.93 -14.63 23.99
C GLU A 158 -10.48 -14.26 24.32
N ASN A 159 -9.54 -15.15 24.05
CA ASN A 159 -8.13 -14.89 24.26
C ASN A 159 -7.61 -13.77 23.33
N GLY A 160 -8.01 -13.80 22.07
CA GLY A 160 -7.70 -12.74 21.11
C GLY A 160 -8.23 -11.38 21.56
N LEU A 161 -9.48 -11.31 22.02
CA LEU A 161 -10.07 -10.06 22.56
C LEU A 161 -9.31 -9.56 23.80
N LYS A 162 -8.93 -10.43 24.74
CA LYS A 162 -8.13 -10.06 25.90
C LYS A 162 -6.77 -9.47 25.50
N ASN A 163 -6.12 -10.06 24.48
CA ASN A 163 -4.86 -9.59 23.97
C ASN A 163 -5.02 -8.19 23.34
N LEU A 164 -6.08 -7.98 22.55
CA LEU A 164 -6.38 -6.70 21.94
C LEU A 164 -6.70 -5.62 22.97
N GLN A 165 -7.50 -5.95 24.01
CA GLN A 165 -7.78 -5.05 25.14
C GLN A 165 -6.51 -4.70 25.92
N THR A 166 -5.63 -5.69 26.13
CA THR A 166 -4.36 -5.49 26.81
C THR A 166 -3.46 -4.57 26.01
N PHE A 167 -3.40 -4.77 24.69
CA PHE A 167 -2.67 -3.90 23.76
C PHE A 167 -3.13 -2.45 23.90
N PHE A 168 -4.43 -2.17 23.79
CA PHE A 168 -4.95 -0.83 23.92
C PHE A 168 -4.75 -0.23 25.32
N SER A 169 -4.85 -1.04 26.37
CA SER A 169 -4.68 -0.58 27.75
C SER A 169 -3.23 -0.18 28.06
N LYS A 170 -2.27 -0.96 27.59
CA LYS A 170 -0.84 -0.68 27.76
C LYS A 170 -0.42 0.59 27.00
N ASN A 171 -0.97 0.77 25.80
CA ASN A 171 -0.55 1.81 24.87
C ASN A 171 -1.40 3.09 24.98
N ALA A 172 -2.48 3.09 25.75
CA ALA A 172 -3.29 4.29 26.02
C ALA A 172 -2.50 5.42 26.69
N ARG A 173 -1.35 5.12 27.31
CA ARG A 173 -0.49 6.09 28.01
C ARG A 173 0.78 6.45 27.23
N ALA A 174 1.13 5.71 26.22
CA ALA A 174 2.27 6.05 25.37
C ALA A 174 1.86 7.27 24.51
N LYS A 175 2.39 8.45 24.85
CA LYS A 175 2.35 9.57 23.91
C LYS A 175 3.24 9.18 22.75
N THR A 176 2.64 8.68 21.70
CA THR A 176 3.33 8.33 20.47
C THR A 176 3.79 9.63 19.81
N THR A 177 5.08 9.88 19.88
CA THR A 177 5.76 10.96 19.15
C THR A 177 6.10 10.53 17.72
N ASP A 178 5.93 9.26 17.39
CA ASP A 178 6.20 8.72 16.06
C ASP A 178 4.96 8.73 15.16
N ILE A 179 5.12 9.31 13.99
CA ILE A 179 4.08 9.42 12.95
C ILE A 179 3.51 8.04 12.58
N ASN A 180 4.32 6.98 12.65
CA ASN A 180 3.94 5.62 12.24
C ASN A 180 2.90 4.94 13.14
N THR A 181 2.74 5.38 14.38
CA THR A 181 1.76 4.80 15.29
C THR A 181 0.49 5.64 15.45
N SER A 182 0.48 6.86 14.91
CA SER A 182 -0.66 7.78 15.05
C SER A 182 -1.92 7.29 14.33
N TYR A 183 -1.78 6.54 13.24
CA TYR A 183 -2.93 6.00 12.52
C TYR A 183 -3.61 4.83 13.25
N LEU A 184 -2.89 4.10 14.12
CA LEU A 184 -3.49 3.06 14.96
C LEU A 184 -4.45 3.65 16.00
N GLU A 185 -4.20 4.87 16.45
CA GLU A 185 -5.09 5.59 17.37
C GLU A 185 -6.44 5.92 16.73
N ILE A 186 -6.48 6.15 15.41
CA ILE A 186 -7.70 6.46 14.66
C ILE A 186 -8.68 5.29 14.73
N TYR A 187 -8.20 4.05 14.65
CA TYR A 187 -9.04 2.85 14.64
C TYR A 187 -9.36 2.29 16.02
N LYS A 188 -8.81 2.87 17.09
CA LYS A 188 -9.03 2.42 18.44
C LYS A 188 -10.50 2.48 18.89
N THR A 189 -11.27 3.42 18.35
CA THR A 189 -12.70 3.58 18.64
C THR A 189 -13.55 2.57 17.89
N ASP A 190 -13.13 2.13 16.72
CA ASP A 190 -13.91 1.27 15.84
C ASP A 190 -13.74 -0.23 16.15
N ILE A 191 -12.66 -0.59 16.87
CA ILE A 191 -12.34 -1.97 17.26
C ILE A 191 -12.84 -2.30 18.69
N LYS A 192 -13.30 -1.30 19.46
CA LYS A 192 -13.91 -1.50 20.79
C LYS A 192 -15.32 -2.04 20.68
#